data_e195ccd7ffde7d65423ae37b9bd93a2b
#
_entry.id   e195ccd7ffde7d65423ae37b9bd93a2b
#
_cell.length_a   1.000
_cell.length_b   1.000
_cell.length_c   1.000
_cell.angle_alpha   90.00
_cell.angle_beta   90.00
_cell.angle_gamma   90.00
#
_symmetry.space_group_name_H-M   'P 1'
#
loop_
_entity.id
_entity.type
_entity.pdbx_description
1 polymer ?
#
loop_
_entity_poly.entity_id
_entity_poly.type
_entity_poly.pdbx_seq_one_letter_code
_entity_poly.pdbx_strand_id
1 'polypeptide(L)'
;KVCKGTEYVIPTFGCQLAANSEGRPEMVGTKWLEPKLDGARVLLVVSDDNTATCYSRNGKVFDNFPHVEQQVLSNVYAIRTYLRIKGGFVLDGEIMGKSFQDLMRQAQRKENVQTQDTVFNVFDILPLEDFKRGFWNAQLRKRLDVLSDMQPVFDAMPNVTRVDSQIVVDLSTEEGRTKLHEYATEMVTAGFEGIMIKDMEAPYECKRNTFWMKWKPTITVDLPVIELEEGTGRNKGRLGALVCRGVDHGKEISVNVGSGFSDTERDLFWKQQEVIVGRTAEILCDVITQNQDGTYSLRFPRFVRWRDDK
;
A
#
# COMPACT_ATOMS: atom_id res chain seq x y z
N LYS A 1 8.60 -2.67 -24.97
CA LYS A 1 8.78 -3.95 -24.25
C LYS A 1 7.84 -4.98 -24.85
N VAL A 2 8.33 -6.16 -25.14
CA VAL A 2 7.51 -7.29 -25.60
C VAL A 2 7.01 -8.03 -24.36
N CYS A 3 5.71 -8.16 -24.24
CA CYS A 3 5.10 -8.94 -23.19
C CYS A 3 5.27 -10.44 -23.46
N LYS A 4 5.61 -11.22 -22.43
CA LYS A 4 5.70 -12.67 -22.55
C LYS A 4 4.38 -13.25 -23.03
N GLY A 5 4.40 -14.08 -24.08
CA GLY A 5 3.23 -14.72 -24.65
C GLY A 5 2.26 -13.80 -25.39
N THR A 6 2.63 -12.54 -25.62
CA THR A 6 1.86 -11.59 -26.40
C THR A 6 2.73 -10.93 -27.48
N GLU A 7 2.16 -10.60 -28.62
CA GLU A 7 2.82 -9.82 -29.67
C GLU A 7 2.82 -8.31 -29.39
N TYR A 8 2.29 -7.91 -28.22
CA TYR A 8 2.14 -6.51 -27.88
C TYR A 8 3.43 -5.90 -27.37
N VAL A 9 3.82 -4.81 -27.99
CA VAL A 9 4.87 -3.92 -27.49
C VAL A 9 4.18 -2.82 -26.66
N ILE A 10 4.46 -2.79 -25.36
CA ILE A 10 4.04 -1.69 -24.49
C ILE A 10 5.22 -0.71 -24.42
N PRO A 11 5.16 0.44 -25.13
CA PRO A 11 6.30 1.35 -25.28
C PRO A 11 6.75 1.92 -23.92
N THR A 12 5.78 2.20 -23.04
CA THR A 12 6.02 2.68 -21.68
C THR A 12 5.08 1.92 -20.77
N PHE A 13 5.63 1.12 -19.86
CA PHE A 13 4.82 0.42 -18.88
C PHE A 13 4.59 1.33 -17.66
N GLY A 14 3.35 1.56 -17.33
CA GLY A 14 2.95 2.32 -16.16
C GLY A 14 1.56 1.92 -15.71
N CYS A 15 1.20 2.31 -14.50
CA CYS A 15 -0.13 2.12 -13.94
C CYS A 15 -0.53 3.33 -13.10
N GLN A 16 -1.80 3.41 -12.69
CA GLN A 16 -2.25 4.43 -11.77
C GLN A 16 -1.50 4.26 -10.44
N LEU A 17 -0.85 5.34 -9.98
CA LEU A 17 -0.13 5.39 -8.71
C LEU A 17 -0.76 6.44 -7.78
N ALA A 18 -0.67 6.17 -6.48
CA ALA A 18 -1.22 7.03 -5.45
C ALA A 18 -0.24 8.11 -4.98
N ALA A 19 -0.75 9.32 -4.74
CA ALA A 19 -0.07 10.38 -4.00
C ALA A 19 -0.31 10.22 -2.48
N ASN A 20 0.50 10.89 -1.66
CA ASN A 20 0.17 11.05 -0.24
C ASN A 20 -1.02 12.02 -0.10
N SER A 21 -1.87 11.77 0.86
CA SER A 21 -3.06 12.61 1.12
C SER A 21 -2.76 13.84 1.97
N GLU A 22 -1.64 13.84 2.70
CA GLU A 22 -1.27 14.91 3.62
C GLU A 22 -1.15 16.27 2.90
N GLY A 23 -1.88 17.26 3.40
CA GLY A 23 -1.86 18.62 2.87
C GLY A 23 -2.44 18.80 1.46
N ARG A 24 -3.15 17.80 0.94
CA ARG A 24 -3.72 17.86 -0.40
C ARG A 24 -5.08 18.57 -0.42
N PRO A 25 -5.24 19.63 -1.25
CA PRO A 25 -6.53 20.30 -1.39
C PRO A 25 -7.61 19.40 -2.02
N GLU A 26 -7.22 18.33 -2.69
CA GLU A 26 -8.11 17.34 -3.29
C GLU A 26 -8.79 16.42 -2.27
N MET A 27 -8.42 16.53 -0.98
CA MET A 27 -9.08 15.83 0.14
C MET A 27 -10.45 16.45 0.48
N VAL A 28 -11.30 16.57 -0.53
CA VAL A 28 -12.67 17.10 -0.46
C VAL A 28 -13.58 16.30 -1.39
N GLY A 29 -14.89 16.41 -1.18
CA GLY A 29 -15.90 15.77 -2.02
C GLY A 29 -16.04 14.27 -1.76
N THR A 30 -16.81 13.62 -2.62
CA THR A 30 -17.14 12.18 -2.50
C THR A 30 -15.96 11.30 -2.86
N LYS A 31 -15.55 10.48 -1.92
CA LYS A 31 -14.41 9.57 -2.07
C LYS A 31 -14.82 8.13 -1.78
N TRP A 32 -14.20 7.23 -2.54
CA TRP A 32 -14.18 5.80 -2.26
C TRP A 32 -13.00 5.48 -1.37
N LEU A 33 -13.26 4.78 -0.25
CA LEU A 33 -12.24 4.32 0.67
C LEU A 33 -12.16 2.80 0.60
N GLU A 34 -10.95 2.27 0.52
CA GLU A 34 -10.67 0.84 0.58
C GLU A 34 -9.43 0.55 1.41
N PRO A 35 -9.26 -0.68 1.94
CA PRO A 35 -8.05 -1.03 2.67
C PRO A 35 -6.82 -0.89 1.77
N LYS A 36 -5.72 -0.39 2.33
CA LYS A 36 -4.42 -0.44 1.66
C LYS A 36 -3.79 -1.80 1.96
N LEU A 37 -3.80 -2.65 0.95
CA LEU A 37 -3.26 -4.00 1.04
C LEU A 37 -1.73 -3.97 1.07
N ASP A 38 -1.14 -4.87 1.86
CA ASP A 38 0.31 -5.02 2.03
C ASP A 38 0.77 -6.30 1.31
N GLY A 39 0.82 -6.24 -0.01
CA GLY A 39 1.20 -7.35 -0.88
C GLY A 39 2.13 -6.91 -2.00
N ALA A 40 1.98 -7.52 -3.15
CA ALA A 40 2.65 -7.13 -4.37
C ALA A 40 1.64 -6.61 -5.39
N ARG A 41 1.84 -5.38 -5.90
CA ARG A 41 1.04 -4.83 -7.00
C ARG A 41 1.22 -5.67 -8.24
N VAL A 42 0.12 -6.15 -8.79
CA VAL A 42 0.08 -6.92 -10.02
C VAL A 42 -0.89 -6.30 -11.03
N LEU A 43 -0.42 -6.18 -12.26
CA LEU A 43 -1.22 -5.88 -13.42
C LEU A 43 -1.31 -7.15 -14.25
N LEU A 44 -2.46 -7.80 -14.19
CA LEU A 44 -2.71 -8.99 -15.00
C LEU A 44 -3.25 -8.56 -16.35
N VAL A 45 -2.43 -8.74 -17.38
CA VAL A 45 -2.73 -8.35 -18.75
C VAL A 45 -3.19 -9.56 -19.53
N VAL A 46 -4.39 -9.50 -20.05
CA VAL A 46 -4.93 -10.50 -21.00
C VAL A 46 -4.93 -9.90 -22.40
N SER A 47 -4.26 -10.55 -23.32
CA SER A 47 -4.18 -10.13 -24.72
C SER A 47 -5.41 -10.54 -25.52
N ASP A 48 -5.52 -10.01 -26.75
CA ASP A 48 -6.61 -10.37 -27.68
C ASP A 48 -6.62 -11.87 -28.03
N ASP A 49 -5.45 -12.51 -28.02
CA ASP A 49 -5.28 -13.94 -28.31
C ASP A 49 -5.44 -14.84 -27.07
N ASN A 50 -5.97 -14.32 -25.97
CA ASN A 50 -6.18 -15.05 -24.71
C ASN A 50 -4.90 -15.53 -24.03
N THR A 51 -3.85 -14.75 -24.09
CA THR A 51 -2.63 -14.94 -23.29
C THR A 51 -2.69 -14.04 -22.05
N ALA A 52 -2.44 -14.60 -20.87
CA ALA A 52 -2.40 -13.84 -19.61
C ALA A 52 -0.98 -13.74 -19.08
N THR A 53 -0.59 -12.56 -18.64
CA THR A 53 0.73 -12.29 -18.05
C THR A 53 0.59 -11.34 -16.87
N CYS A 54 1.20 -11.70 -15.75
CA CYS A 54 1.29 -10.84 -14.57
C CYS A 54 2.51 -9.94 -14.65
N TYR A 55 2.33 -8.64 -14.43
CA TYR A 55 3.40 -7.63 -14.40
C TYR A 55 3.44 -6.92 -13.06
N SER A 56 4.64 -6.59 -12.61
CA SER A 56 4.81 -5.59 -11.56
C SER A 56 4.41 -4.19 -12.05
N ARG A 57 4.25 -3.26 -11.13
CA ARG A 57 3.98 -1.84 -11.45
C ARG A 57 5.01 -1.19 -12.39
N ASN A 58 6.21 -1.76 -12.47
CA ASN A 58 7.31 -1.27 -13.31
C ASN A 58 7.47 -2.09 -14.61
N GLY A 59 6.56 -3.00 -14.90
CA GLY A 59 6.56 -3.82 -16.11
C GLY A 59 7.50 -5.03 -16.08
N LYS A 60 7.96 -5.44 -14.89
CA LYS A 60 8.67 -6.72 -14.72
C LYS A 60 7.66 -7.86 -14.73
N VAL A 61 7.92 -8.89 -15.53
CA VAL A 61 7.09 -10.10 -15.57
C VAL A 61 7.25 -10.89 -14.26
N PHE A 62 6.13 -11.33 -13.71
CA PHE A 62 6.05 -12.29 -12.62
C PHE A 62 5.63 -13.66 -13.18
N ASP A 63 6.47 -14.67 -13.01
CA ASP A 63 6.19 -16.05 -13.41
C ASP A 63 5.63 -16.89 -12.23
N ASN A 64 5.30 -16.25 -11.12
CA ASN A 64 5.00 -16.91 -9.86
C ASN A 64 3.51 -17.25 -9.66
N PHE A 65 2.62 -16.75 -10.52
CA PHE A 65 1.17 -16.79 -10.31
C PHE A 65 0.39 -17.46 -11.46
N PRO A 66 0.83 -18.64 -11.97
CA PRO A 66 0.16 -19.29 -13.09
C PRO A 66 -1.29 -19.71 -12.76
N HIS A 67 -1.58 -20.03 -11.50
CA HIS A 67 -2.93 -20.37 -11.05
C HIS A 67 -3.91 -19.18 -11.20
N VAL A 68 -3.45 -17.96 -10.91
CA VAL A 68 -4.23 -16.73 -11.09
C VAL A 68 -4.48 -16.48 -12.58
N GLU A 69 -3.44 -16.57 -13.40
CA GLU A 69 -3.53 -16.39 -14.86
C GLU A 69 -4.53 -17.38 -15.48
N GLN A 70 -4.47 -18.65 -15.10
CA GLN A 70 -5.35 -19.69 -15.60
C GLN A 70 -6.81 -19.48 -15.20
N GLN A 71 -7.08 -19.09 -13.95
CA GLN A 71 -8.42 -18.81 -13.47
C GLN A 71 -9.05 -17.64 -14.23
N VAL A 72 -8.29 -16.59 -14.51
CA VAL A 72 -8.76 -15.45 -15.32
C VAL A 72 -9.02 -15.89 -16.75
N LEU A 73 -8.13 -16.65 -17.38
CA LEU A 73 -8.32 -17.15 -18.75
C LEU A 73 -9.55 -18.06 -18.87
N SER A 74 -9.84 -18.87 -17.86
CA SER A 74 -11.05 -19.71 -17.85
C SER A 74 -12.35 -18.90 -17.83
N ASN A 75 -12.28 -17.63 -17.49
CA ASN A 75 -13.42 -16.70 -17.37
C ASN A 75 -13.34 -15.53 -18.37
N VAL A 76 -12.45 -15.58 -19.34
CA VAL A 76 -12.11 -14.47 -20.22
C VAL A 76 -13.31 -13.93 -21.00
N TYR A 77 -14.17 -14.80 -21.49
CA TYR A 77 -15.35 -14.37 -22.26
C TYR A 77 -16.39 -13.66 -21.39
N ALA A 78 -16.60 -14.14 -20.18
CA ALA A 78 -17.47 -13.48 -19.22
C ALA A 78 -16.95 -12.09 -18.86
N ILE A 79 -15.66 -11.96 -18.58
CA ILE A 79 -15.03 -10.67 -18.25
C ILE A 79 -15.18 -9.67 -19.42
N ARG A 80 -14.91 -10.10 -20.64
CA ARG A 80 -15.11 -9.27 -21.83
C ARG A 80 -16.56 -8.81 -21.99
N THR A 81 -17.51 -9.67 -21.68
CA THR A 81 -18.93 -9.33 -21.72
C THR A 81 -19.28 -8.22 -20.76
N TYR A 82 -18.81 -8.28 -19.51
CA TYR A 82 -19.02 -7.22 -18.53
C TYR A 82 -18.34 -5.90 -18.93
N LEU A 83 -17.14 -5.96 -19.47
CA LEU A 83 -16.44 -4.78 -20.00
C LEU A 83 -17.01 -4.27 -21.32
N ARG A 84 -17.85 -5.06 -21.99
CA ARG A 84 -18.39 -4.77 -23.33
C ARG A 84 -17.30 -4.54 -24.39
N ILE A 85 -16.26 -5.38 -24.35
CA ILE A 85 -15.13 -5.35 -25.28
C ILE A 85 -14.94 -6.72 -25.95
N LYS A 86 -14.20 -6.72 -27.05
CA LYS A 86 -13.79 -7.94 -27.77
C LYS A 86 -12.30 -8.26 -27.60
N GLY A 87 -11.51 -7.24 -27.33
CA GLY A 87 -10.06 -7.32 -27.20
C GLY A 87 -9.56 -7.68 -25.79
N GLY A 88 -8.29 -7.41 -25.56
CA GLY A 88 -7.64 -7.65 -24.27
C GLY A 88 -8.08 -6.68 -23.18
N PHE A 89 -7.75 -7.02 -21.95
CA PHE A 89 -8.05 -6.21 -20.77
C PHE A 89 -6.94 -6.34 -19.73
N VAL A 90 -6.99 -5.45 -18.74
CA VAL A 90 -6.08 -5.45 -17.59
C VAL A 90 -6.92 -5.51 -16.32
N LEU A 91 -6.56 -6.43 -15.44
CA LEU A 91 -7.00 -6.44 -14.05
C LEU A 91 -5.87 -5.86 -13.18
N ASP A 92 -6.17 -4.82 -12.44
CA ASP A 92 -5.25 -4.14 -11.56
C ASP A 92 -5.56 -4.48 -10.10
N GLY A 93 -4.56 -4.93 -9.36
CA GLY A 93 -4.80 -5.39 -8.00
C GLY A 93 -3.54 -5.66 -7.20
N GLU A 94 -3.73 -6.28 -6.06
CA GLU A 94 -2.67 -6.67 -5.13
C GLU A 94 -2.71 -8.17 -4.90
N ILE A 95 -1.58 -8.85 -5.07
CA ILE A 95 -1.45 -10.25 -4.67
C ILE A 95 -1.01 -10.30 -3.21
N MET A 96 -1.78 -11.07 -2.43
CA MET A 96 -1.56 -11.31 -1.00
C MET A 96 -1.19 -12.78 -0.77
N GLY A 97 -0.21 -13.01 0.13
CA GLY A 97 0.17 -14.33 0.63
C GLY A 97 0.03 -14.41 2.15
N LYS A 98 0.55 -15.45 2.76
CA LYS A 98 0.54 -15.64 4.22
C LYS A 98 1.31 -14.56 4.97
N SER A 99 2.41 -14.08 4.37
CA SER A 99 3.10 -12.87 4.82
C SER A 99 3.66 -12.10 3.63
N PHE A 100 3.70 -10.78 3.73
CA PHE A 100 4.26 -9.92 2.69
C PHE A 100 5.73 -10.22 2.41
N GLN A 101 6.52 -10.47 3.45
CA GLN A 101 7.95 -10.77 3.32
C GLN A 101 8.18 -12.10 2.59
N ASP A 102 7.39 -13.12 2.89
CA ASP A 102 7.48 -14.41 2.21
C ASP A 102 7.04 -14.29 0.76
N LEU A 103 5.97 -13.53 0.48
CA LEU A 103 5.51 -13.24 -0.87
C LEU A 103 6.59 -12.53 -1.69
N MET A 104 7.23 -11.49 -1.14
CA MET A 104 8.28 -10.74 -1.84
C MET A 104 9.53 -11.57 -2.06
N ARG A 105 9.92 -12.41 -1.11
CA ARG A 105 11.03 -13.36 -1.29
C ARG A 105 10.75 -14.35 -2.43
N GLN A 106 9.53 -14.84 -2.53
CA GLN A 106 9.11 -15.76 -3.58
C GLN A 106 9.04 -15.07 -4.94
N ALA A 107 8.45 -13.89 -5.02
CA ALA A 107 8.31 -13.12 -6.25
C ALA A 107 9.66 -12.60 -6.81
N GLN A 108 10.66 -12.42 -5.96
CA GLN A 108 12.01 -11.98 -6.37
C GLN A 108 12.95 -13.14 -6.70
N ARG A 109 12.65 -14.35 -6.27
CA ARG A 109 13.44 -15.54 -6.65
C ARG A 109 13.30 -15.78 -8.15
N LYS A 110 14.44 -15.88 -8.81
CA LYS A 110 14.52 -16.33 -10.19
C LYS A 110 14.14 -17.80 -10.19
N GLU A 111 13.14 -18.17 -10.99
CA GLU A 111 12.74 -19.55 -11.31
C GLU A 111 11.75 -20.22 -10.34
N ASN A 112 10.58 -20.54 -10.93
CA ASN A 112 9.64 -21.63 -10.58
C ASN A 112 9.13 -21.79 -9.14
N VAL A 113 9.21 -20.80 -8.28
CA VAL A 113 8.52 -20.89 -6.99
C VAL A 113 7.03 -20.60 -7.22
N GLN A 114 6.24 -21.67 -7.23
CA GLN A 114 4.78 -21.61 -7.31
C GLN A 114 4.21 -21.11 -5.99
N THR A 115 3.36 -20.10 -6.04
CA THR A 115 2.71 -19.50 -4.87
C THR A 115 1.21 -19.75 -4.93
N GLN A 116 0.81 -21.02 -4.94
CA GLN A 116 -0.57 -21.46 -5.18
C GLN A 116 -1.57 -21.04 -4.11
N ASP A 117 -1.10 -20.63 -2.95
CA ASP A 117 -1.90 -20.13 -1.84
C ASP A 117 -2.09 -18.60 -1.86
N THR A 118 -1.53 -17.92 -2.86
CA THR A 118 -1.72 -16.47 -3.02
C THR A 118 -3.05 -16.15 -3.67
N VAL A 119 -3.61 -15.00 -3.27
CA VAL A 119 -4.89 -14.49 -3.78
C VAL A 119 -4.67 -13.14 -4.42
N PHE A 120 -5.17 -12.97 -5.64
CA PHE A 120 -5.19 -11.71 -6.36
C PHE A 120 -6.43 -10.90 -6.00
N ASN A 121 -6.23 -9.78 -5.34
CA ASN A 121 -7.30 -8.88 -4.92
C ASN A 121 -7.42 -7.74 -5.93
N VAL A 122 -8.42 -7.81 -6.76
CA VAL A 122 -8.66 -6.86 -7.87
C VAL A 122 -9.36 -5.61 -7.34
N PHE A 123 -8.84 -4.44 -7.67
CA PHE A 123 -9.44 -3.16 -7.31
C PHE A 123 -9.70 -2.25 -8.52
N ASP A 124 -9.23 -2.60 -9.71
CA ASP A 124 -9.55 -1.87 -10.92
C ASP A 124 -9.51 -2.76 -12.18
N ILE A 125 -10.11 -2.28 -13.25
CA ILE A 125 -10.23 -2.98 -14.52
C ILE A 125 -10.28 -1.99 -15.66
N LEU A 126 -9.61 -2.28 -16.77
CA LEU A 126 -9.66 -1.45 -17.97
C LEU A 126 -9.34 -2.25 -19.23
N PRO A 127 -9.79 -1.78 -20.43
CA PRO A 127 -9.39 -2.38 -21.69
C PRO A 127 -7.88 -2.25 -21.93
N LEU A 128 -7.29 -3.25 -22.56
CA LEU A 128 -5.84 -3.25 -22.88
C LEU A 128 -5.45 -2.10 -23.80
N GLU A 129 -6.28 -1.74 -24.77
CA GLU A 129 -6.02 -0.62 -25.69
C GLU A 129 -5.87 0.71 -24.93
N ASP A 130 -6.75 0.96 -23.95
CA ASP A 130 -6.67 2.16 -23.13
C ASP A 130 -5.47 2.13 -22.19
N PHE A 131 -5.16 0.97 -21.62
CA PHE A 131 -3.96 0.77 -20.82
C PHE A 131 -2.69 1.08 -21.59
N LYS A 132 -2.59 0.62 -22.85
CA LYS A 132 -1.47 0.93 -23.73
C LYS A 132 -1.33 2.41 -24.02
N ARG A 133 -2.45 3.13 -24.17
CA ARG A 133 -2.46 4.58 -24.35
C ARG A 133 -2.12 5.34 -23.05
N GLY A 134 -2.16 4.65 -21.90
CA GLY A 134 -1.91 5.24 -20.60
C GLY A 134 -3.08 5.99 -19.99
N PHE A 135 -4.27 5.88 -20.57
CA PHE A 135 -5.45 6.62 -20.13
C PHE A 135 -6.76 5.96 -20.57
N TRP A 136 -7.70 5.80 -19.65
CA TRP A 136 -9.08 5.42 -19.94
C TRP A 136 -10.06 6.39 -19.27
N ASN A 137 -10.91 7.02 -20.07
CA ASN A 137 -11.83 8.07 -19.63
C ASN A 137 -13.05 7.57 -18.86
N ALA A 138 -13.12 6.30 -18.50
CA ALA A 138 -14.17 5.77 -17.65
C ALA A 138 -13.93 6.17 -16.18
N GLN A 139 -14.92 6.84 -15.58
CA GLN A 139 -14.88 7.21 -14.17
C GLN A 139 -14.70 5.96 -13.29
N LEU A 140 -14.03 6.10 -12.15
CA LEU A 140 -13.86 5.01 -11.17
C LEU A 140 -15.21 4.40 -10.79
N ARG A 141 -16.25 5.22 -10.57
CA ARG A 141 -17.61 4.75 -10.29
C ARG A 141 -18.07 3.67 -11.27
N LYS A 142 -17.89 3.91 -12.57
CA LYS A 142 -18.27 2.95 -13.62
C LYS A 142 -17.40 1.70 -13.63
N ARG A 143 -16.10 1.87 -13.38
CA ARG A 143 -15.17 0.72 -13.28
C ARG A 143 -15.50 -0.17 -12.07
N LEU A 144 -15.87 0.44 -10.95
CA LEU A 144 -16.33 -0.28 -9.74
C LEU A 144 -17.67 -0.99 -9.98
N ASP A 145 -18.59 -0.38 -10.75
CA ASP A 145 -19.84 -1.04 -11.13
C ASP A 145 -19.58 -2.30 -11.95
N VAL A 146 -18.65 -2.25 -12.91
CA VAL A 146 -18.23 -3.44 -13.68
C VAL A 146 -17.69 -4.53 -12.74
N LEU A 147 -16.79 -4.17 -11.82
CA LEU A 147 -16.24 -5.13 -10.86
C LEU A 147 -17.33 -5.71 -9.94
N SER A 148 -18.29 -4.90 -9.52
CA SER A 148 -19.42 -5.33 -8.70
C SER A 148 -20.32 -6.31 -9.48
N ASP A 149 -20.64 -6.00 -10.72
CA ASP A 149 -21.45 -6.86 -11.59
C ASP A 149 -20.74 -8.18 -11.91
N MET A 150 -19.41 -8.19 -11.89
CA MET A 150 -18.58 -9.38 -12.10
C MET A 150 -18.51 -10.31 -10.86
N GLN A 151 -19.23 -10.04 -9.78
CA GLN A 151 -19.16 -10.89 -8.57
C GLN A 151 -19.36 -12.38 -8.86
N PRO A 152 -20.31 -12.83 -9.72
CA PRO A 152 -20.43 -14.24 -10.08
C PRO A 152 -19.18 -14.82 -10.73
N VAL A 153 -18.42 -14.00 -11.48
CA VAL A 153 -17.14 -14.40 -12.08
C VAL A 153 -16.06 -14.55 -11.00
N PHE A 154 -15.97 -13.62 -10.07
CA PHE A 154 -15.04 -13.72 -8.93
C PHE A 154 -15.35 -14.95 -8.07
N ASP A 155 -16.61 -15.24 -7.82
CA ASP A 155 -17.04 -16.42 -7.05
C ASP A 155 -16.62 -17.73 -7.70
N ALA A 156 -16.42 -17.75 -9.02
CA ALA A 156 -15.93 -18.91 -9.77
C ALA A 156 -14.41 -19.06 -9.74
N MET A 157 -13.68 -18.08 -9.21
CA MET A 157 -12.22 -18.05 -9.16
C MET A 157 -11.73 -18.13 -7.71
N PRO A 158 -11.17 -19.27 -7.26
CA PRO A 158 -10.74 -19.43 -5.85
C PRO A 158 -9.62 -18.46 -5.41
N ASN A 159 -8.75 -18.07 -6.33
CA ASN A 159 -7.57 -17.24 -6.04
C ASN A 159 -7.63 -15.84 -6.68
N VAL A 160 -8.80 -15.42 -7.16
CA VAL A 160 -9.02 -14.07 -7.68
C VAL A 160 -10.29 -13.52 -7.05
N THR A 161 -10.18 -12.42 -6.36
CA THR A 161 -11.30 -11.79 -5.67
C THR A 161 -11.29 -10.28 -5.88
N ARG A 162 -12.41 -9.66 -5.60
CA ARG A 162 -12.51 -8.20 -5.55
C ARG A 162 -12.12 -7.70 -4.15
N VAL A 163 -11.45 -6.55 -4.08
CA VAL A 163 -11.18 -5.90 -2.78
C VAL A 163 -12.49 -5.66 -2.05
N ASP A 164 -12.50 -5.98 -0.76
CA ASP A 164 -13.65 -5.94 0.12
C ASP A 164 -13.52 -4.84 1.19
N SER A 165 -14.57 -4.66 2.00
CA SER A 165 -14.60 -3.73 3.14
C SER A 165 -14.50 -2.23 2.75
N GLN A 166 -15.04 -1.82 1.60
CA GLN A 166 -15.03 -0.44 1.15
C GLN A 166 -16.22 0.36 1.68
N ILE A 167 -16.01 1.69 1.75
CA ILE A 167 -17.07 2.66 2.06
C ILE A 167 -16.96 3.89 1.17
N VAL A 168 -18.05 4.67 1.09
CA VAL A 168 -18.09 5.98 0.42
C VAL A 168 -18.30 7.06 1.48
N VAL A 169 -17.51 8.14 1.40
CA VAL A 169 -17.61 9.27 2.31
C VAL A 169 -17.61 10.58 1.54
N ASP A 170 -18.23 11.61 2.09
CA ASP A 170 -18.11 12.99 1.59
C ASP A 170 -17.17 13.78 2.50
N LEU A 171 -15.94 14.00 2.04
CA LEU A 171 -14.91 14.73 2.78
C LEU A 171 -15.16 16.25 2.87
N SER A 172 -16.18 16.77 2.19
CA SER A 172 -16.62 18.15 2.34
C SER A 172 -17.38 18.37 3.65
N THR A 173 -17.85 17.30 4.29
CA THR A 173 -18.60 17.33 5.54
C THR A 173 -17.74 16.93 6.74
N GLU A 174 -18.07 17.42 7.91
CA GLU A 174 -17.43 16.99 9.16
C GLU A 174 -17.69 15.51 9.44
N GLU A 175 -18.92 15.05 9.21
CA GLU A 175 -19.29 13.64 9.34
C GLU A 175 -18.43 12.74 8.43
N GLY A 176 -18.23 13.13 7.16
CA GLY A 176 -17.40 12.36 6.23
C GLY A 176 -15.93 12.32 6.65
N ARG A 177 -15.38 13.40 7.17
CA ARG A 177 -14.02 13.44 7.72
C ARG A 177 -13.88 12.57 8.96
N THR A 178 -14.87 12.56 9.85
CA THR A 178 -14.90 11.67 11.02
C THR A 178 -14.94 10.21 10.59
N LYS A 179 -15.79 9.86 9.64
CA LYS A 179 -15.88 8.50 9.09
C LYS A 179 -14.56 8.05 8.43
N LEU A 180 -13.85 8.95 7.77
CA LEU A 180 -12.52 8.68 7.23
C LEU A 180 -11.55 8.22 8.32
N HIS A 181 -11.47 8.96 9.44
CA HIS A 181 -10.59 8.61 10.57
C HIS A 181 -10.97 7.29 11.23
N GLU A 182 -12.27 7.09 11.47
CA GLU A 182 -12.78 5.84 12.04
C GLU A 182 -12.47 4.64 11.15
N TYR A 183 -12.73 4.75 9.86
CA TYR A 183 -12.44 3.71 8.88
C TYR A 183 -10.95 3.39 8.80
N ALA A 184 -10.08 4.40 8.77
CA ALA A 184 -8.64 4.19 8.72
C ALA A 184 -8.12 3.49 9.99
N THR A 185 -8.63 3.85 11.16
CA THR A 185 -8.32 3.20 12.44
C THR A 185 -8.79 1.75 12.44
N GLU A 186 -9.99 1.48 11.97
CA GLU A 186 -10.55 0.13 11.82
C GLU A 186 -9.68 -0.73 10.92
N MET A 187 -9.26 -0.22 9.76
CA MET A 187 -8.44 -0.96 8.80
C MET A 187 -7.05 -1.28 9.37
N VAL A 188 -6.40 -0.33 10.04
CA VAL A 188 -5.10 -0.57 10.68
C VAL A 188 -5.24 -1.58 11.82
N THR A 189 -6.30 -1.50 12.61
CA THR A 189 -6.61 -2.48 13.68
C THR A 189 -6.84 -3.88 13.11
N ALA A 190 -7.46 -3.97 11.93
CA ALA A 190 -7.65 -5.24 11.21
C ALA A 190 -6.36 -5.79 10.58
N GLY A 191 -5.24 -5.06 10.64
CA GLY A 191 -3.94 -5.49 10.15
C GLY A 191 -3.54 -4.96 8.77
N PHE A 192 -4.34 -4.06 8.17
CA PHE A 192 -3.97 -3.39 6.93
C PHE A 192 -2.93 -2.29 7.16
N GLU A 193 -2.20 -1.93 6.12
CA GLU A 193 -1.15 -0.90 6.18
C GLU A 193 -1.71 0.51 6.41
N GLY A 194 -2.93 0.75 5.96
CA GLY A 194 -3.63 2.02 5.95
C GLY A 194 -4.82 1.92 5.01
N ILE A 195 -5.19 3.02 4.41
CA ILE A 195 -6.29 3.09 3.46
C ILE A 195 -5.89 3.77 2.15
N MET A 196 -6.65 3.44 1.10
CA MET A 196 -6.65 4.16 -0.17
C MET A 196 -7.89 5.07 -0.23
N ILE A 197 -7.69 6.27 -0.73
CA ILE A 197 -8.72 7.28 -0.94
C ILE A 197 -8.78 7.57 -2.43
N LYS A 198 -9.89 7.25 -3.08
CA LYS A 198 -10.02 7.32 -4.53
C LYS A 198 -11.14 8.25 -4.93
N ASP A 199 -10.88 9.09 -5.92
CA ASP A 199 -11.88 9.97 -6.52
C ASP A 199 -12.81 9.15 -7.43
N MET A 200 -14.10 9.10 -7.09
CA MET A 200 -15.08 8.31 -7.82
C MET A 200 -15.37 8.82 -9.23
N GLU A 201 -15.10 10.08 -9.49
CA GLU A 201 -15.34 10.72 -10.80
C GLU A 201 -14.09 10.70 -11.70
N ALA A 202 -12.94 10.26 -11.17
CA ALA A 202 -11.68 10.29 -11.89
C ALA A 202 -11.54 9.15 -12.90
N PRO A 203 -10.87 9.41 -14.04
CA PRO A 203 -10.47 8.40 -15.00
C PRO A 203 -9.33 7.52 -14.45
N TYR A 204 -8.91 6.53 -15.22
CA TYR A 204 -7.67 5.79 -14.97
C TYR A 204 -6.52 6.43 -15.76
N GLU A 205 -5.46 6.84 -15.07
CA GLU A 205 -4.24 7.37 -15.68
C GLU A 205 -3.01 6.60 -15.22
N CYS A 206 -2.17 6.21 -16.15
CA CYS A 206 -0.93 5.46 -15.87
C CYS A 206 0.19 6.37 -15.36
N LYS A 207 -0.07 7.12 -14.31
CA LYS A 207 0.90 8.00 -13.62
C LYS A 207 0.51 8.23 -12.16
N ARG A 208 1.40 8.85 -11.40
CA ARG A 208 1.10 9.30 -10.04
C ARG A 208 0.34 10.62 -10.07
N ASN A 209 -0.84 10.62 -9.44
CA ASN A 209 -1.64 11.82 -9.23
C ASN A 209 -2.55 11.64 -8.01
N THR A 210 -3.43 12.62 -7.75
CA THR A 210 -4.34 12.62 -6.60
C THR A 210 -5.67 11.92 -6.86
N PHE A 211 -5.88 11.31 -8.02
CA PHE A 211 -7.04 10.45 -8.27
C PHE A 211 -7.08 9.27 -7.30
N TRP A 212 -5.90 8.77 -6.93
CA TRP A 212 -5.69 7.87 -5.82
C TRP A 212 -4.75 8.51 -4.81
N MET A 213 -5.17 8.51 -3.56
CA MET A 213 -4.35 8.96 -2.44
C MET A 213 -4.22 7.84 -1.42
N LYS A 214 -3.09 7.80 -0.77
CA LYS A 214 -2.83 6.86 0.33
C LYS A 214 -2.76 7.62 1.64
N TRP A 215 -3.31 7.02 2.67
CA TRP A 215 -3.26 7.55 4.02
C TRP A 215 -3.01 6.43 5.01
N LYS A 216 -2.05 6.69 5.90
CA LYS A 216 -1.79 5.85 7.06
C LYS A 216 -2.05 6.69 8.29
N PRO A 217 -2.96 6.29 9.20
CA PRO A 217 -3.06 6.94 10.49
C PRO A 217 -1.73 6.80 11.22
N THR A 218 -1.30 7.87 11.87
CA THR A 218 -0.09 7.88 12.68
C THR A 218 -0.43 8.16 14.13
N ILE A 219 0.39 7.61 15.03
CA ILE A 219 0.28 7.79 16.47
C ILE A 219 1.51 8.55 16.94
N THR A 220 1.31 9.55 17.80
CA THR A 220 2.39 10.26 18.49
C THR A 220 2.55 9.71 19.88
N VAL A 221 3.77 9.39 20.27
CA VAL A 221 4.14 8.87 21.58
C VAL A 221 5.25 9.72 22.17
N ASP A 222 5.17 10.06 23.44
CA ASP A 222 6.18 10.79 24.16
C ASP A 222 6.93 9.86 25.12
N LEU A 223 8.22 9.64 24.90
CA LEU A 223 9.03 8.73 25.70
C LEU A 223 10.35 9.34 26.13
N PRO A 224 10.82 9.07 27.36
CA PRO A 224 12.16 9.47 27.78
C PRO A 224 13.23 8.65 27.05
N VAL A 225 14.31 9.34 26.68
CA VAL A 225 15.52 8.71 26.15
C VAL A 225 16.36 8.17 27.31
N ILE A 226 16.70 6.90 27.27
CA ILE A 226 17.53 6.24 28.30
C ILE A 226 18.96 6.03 27.85
N GLU A 227 19.20 5.91 26.53
CA GLU A 227 20.52 5.65 25.96
C GLU A 227 20.55 6.12 24.50
N LEU A 228 21.75 6.36 23.95
CA LEU A 228 21.99 6.58 22.54
C LEU A 228 22.85 5.44 21.97
N GLU A 229 22.50 4.98 20.77
CA GLU A 229 23.28 4.01 20.02
C GLU A 229 24.05 4.69 18.88
N GLU A 230 25.31 4.32 18.73
CA GLU A 230 26.11 4.75 17.58
C GLU A 230 25.59 4.16 16.28
N GLY A 231 25.61 4.95 15.22
CA GLY A 231 25.23 4.51 13.88
C GLY A 231 26.27 3.59 13.27
N THR A 232 25.87 2.94 12.20
CA THR A 232 26.71 2.07 11.37
C THR A 232 26.83 2.62 9.96
N GLY A 233 27.80 2.14 9.20
CA GLY A 233 28.03 2.57 7.82
C GLY A 233 28.28 4.08 7.74
N ARG A 234 27.48 4.79 6.96
CA ARG A 234 27.60 6.26 6.80
C ARG A 234 27.35 7.04 8.10
N ASN A 235 26.66 6.44 9.06
CA ASN A 235 26.35 7.05 10.35
C ASN A 235 27.34 6.66 11.46
N LYS A 236 28.46 6.04 11.14
CA LYS A 236 29.53 5.76 12.10
C LYS A 236 30.09 7.07 12.67
N GLY A 237 30.24 7.14 13.98
CA GLY A 237 30.69 8.35 14.68
C GLY A 237 29.60 9.38 14.93
N ARG A 238 28.36 9.07 14.64
CA ARG A 238 27.17 9.90 14.89
C ARG A 238 26.01 9.07 15.43
N LEU A 239 24.91 9.72 15.78
CA LEU A 239 23.71 9.02 16.29
C LEU A 239 23.19 8.00 15.28
N GLY A 240 23.01 6.76 15.72
CA GLY A 240 22.27 5.71 15.02
C GLY A 240 20.81 5.68 15.43
N ALA A 241 20.57 5.55 16.73
CA ALA A 241 19.22 5.50 17.30
C ALA A 241 19.16 6.07 18.72
N LEU A 242 17.99 6.60 19.09
CA LEU A 242 17.61 6.88 20.46
C LEU A 242 16.97 5.64 21.05
N VAL A 243 17.47 5.17 22.20
CA VAL A 243 16.82 4.10 22.96
C VAL A 243 15.84 4.76 23.92
N CYS A 244 14.55 4.51 23.72
CA CYS A 244 13.47 5.13 24.47
C CYS A 244 12.68 4.06 25.22
N ARG A 245 12.40 4.31 26.51
CA ARG A 245 11.56 3.44 27.34
C ARG A 245 10.72 4.29 28.28
N GLY A 246 9.44 3.96 28.38
CA GLY A 246 8.53 4.67 29.28
C GLY A 246 7.10 4.22 29.09
N VAL A 247 6.20 4.92 29.76
CA VAL A 247 4.76 4.66 29.68
C VAL A 247 4.08 5.81 28.96
N ASP A 248 3.36 5.47 27.89
CA ASP A 248 2.47 6.40 27.20
C ASP A 248 1.27 5.62 26.65
N HIS A 249 0.15 6.29 26.41
CA HIS A 249 -1.13 5.65 26.04
C HIS A 249 -1.52 4.47 26.95
N GLY A 250 -1.15 4.52 28.23
CA GLY A 250 -1.40 3.44 29.20
C GLY A 250 -0.62 2.15 28.94
N LYS A 251 0.46 2.21 28.14
CA LYS A 251 1.28 1.06 27.74
C LYS A 251 2.74 1.29 28.08
N GLU A 252 3.42 0.25 28.56
CA GLU A 252 4.86 0.25 28.73
C GLU A 252 5.54 -0.02 27.39
N ILE A 253 6.24 1.00 26.86
CA ILE A 253 6.81 1.01 25.53
C ILE A 253 8.33 1.01 25.61
N SER A 254 8.96 0.14 24.81
CA SER A 254 10.41 0.07 24.62
C SER A 254 10.71 0.06 23.13
N VAL A 255 11.48 1.04 22.66
CA VAL A 255 11.75 1.20 21.22
C VAL A 255 13.09 1.87 20.97
N ASN A 256 13.74 1.48 19.89
CA ASN A 256 14.89 2.15 19.33
C ASN A 256 14.45 2.99 18.12
N VAL A 257 14.66 4.29 18.18
CA VAL A 257 14.24 5.25 17.15
C VAL A 257 15.45 5.64 16.32
N GLY A 258 15.53 5.10 15.11
CA GLY A 258 16.68 5.27 14.21
C GLY A 258 16.45 6.19 13.01
N SER A 259 15.27 6.80 12.90
CA SER A 259 14.91 7.69 11.80
C SER A 259 14.22 8.96 12.26
N GLY A 260 14.08 9.94 11.36
CA GLY A 260 13.52 11.25 11.65
C GLY A 260 14.56 12.30 12.01
N PHE A 261 15.85 12.00 11.86
CA PHE A 261 16.97 12.89 12.14
C PHE A 261 17.61 13.40 10.87
N SER A 262 17.96 14.69 10.84
CA SER A 262 18.92 15.23 9.88
C SER A 262 20.34 14.78 10.22
N ASP A 263 21.25 14.88 9.27
CA ASP A 263 22.66 14.59 9.52
C ASP A 263 23.25 15.54 10.59
N THR A 264 22.85 16.80 10.58
CA THR A 264 23.23 17.80 11.59
C THR A 264 22.72 17.40 12.99
N GLU A 265 21.48 16.95 13.09
CA GLU A 265 20.91 16.46 14.36
C GLU A 265 21.62 15.20 14.85
N ARG A 266 21.98 14.28 13.96
CA ARG A 266 22.75 13.09 14.33
C ARG A 266 24.12 13.43 14.91
N ASP A 267 24.82 14.39 14.31
CA ASP A 267 26.12 14.88 14.81
C ASP A 267 25.97 15.58 16.16
N LEU A 268 24.99 16.46 16.27
CA LEU A 268 24.75 17.25 17.49
C LEU A 268 24.35 16.38 18.67
N PHE A 269 23.37 15.49 18.47
CA PHE A 269 22.85 14.63 19.55
C PHE A 269 23.94 13.64 20.02
N TRP A 270 24.75 13.13 19.11
CA TRP A 270 25.86 12.24 19.48
C TRP A 270 26.92 12.95 20.33
N LYS A 271 27.24 14.17 20.02
CA LYS A 271 28.19 14.99 20.79
C LYS A 271 27.66 15.40 22.18
N GLN A 272 26.35 15.53 22.30
CA GLN A 272 25.67 16.02 23.51
C GLN A 272 24.89 14.91 24.25
N GLN A 273 25.40 13.69 24.26
CA GLN A 273 24.70 12.53 24.84
C GLN A 273 24.25 12.77 26.28
N GLU A 274 25.10 13.38 27.11
CA GLU A 274 24.78 13.65 28.52
C GLU A 274 23.57 14.58 28.71
N VAL A 275 23.32 15.47 27.75
CA VAL A 275 22.18 16.39 27.76
C VAL A 275 20.94 15.72 27.19
N ILE A 276 21.12 14.81 26.24
CA ILE A 276 20.02 14.13 25.53
C ILE A 276 19.39 13.03 26.38
N VAL A 277 20.19 12.26 27.09
CA VAL A 277 19.68 11.22 28.00
C VAL A 277 18.82 11.86 29.10
N GLY A 278 17.61 11.35 29.27
CA GLY A 278 16.60 11.87 30.19
C GLY A 278 15.62 12.87 29.60
N ARG A 279 15.88 13.40 28.38
CA ARG A 279 14.89 14.23 27.69
C ARG A 279 13.75 13.38 27.11
N THR A 280 12.59 13.98 27.01
CA THR A 280 11.42 13.35 26.38
C THR A 280 11.40 13.65 24.89
N ALA A 281 11.40 12.57 24.09
CA ALA A 281 11.27 12.63 22.64
C ALA A 281 9.81 12.41 22.22
N GLU A 282 9.30 13.25 21.35
CA GLU A 282 8.07 12.99 20.62
C GLU A 282 8.39 12.09 19.41
N ILE A 283 7.74 10.95 19.36
CA ILE A 283 7.98 9.89 18.38
C ILE A 283 6.69 9.66 17.60
N LEU A 284 6.76 9.75 16.29
CA LEU A 284 5.68 9.38 15.39
C LEU A 284 5.83 7.92 15.00
N CYS A 285 4.75 7.14 15.01
CA CYS A 285 4.74 5.75 14.58
C CYS A 285 3.45 5.40 13.84
N ASP A 286 3.44 4.29 13.14
CA ASP A 286 2.26 3.82 12.42
C ASP A 286 1.30 3.10 13.37
N VAL A 287 1.82 2.29 14.29
CA VAL A 287 1.02 1.53 15.26
C VAL A 287 1.86 1.17 16.50
N ILE A 288 1.19 1.03 17.64
CA ILE A 288 1.76 0.44 18.86
C ILE A 288 1.50 -1.07 18.81
N THR A 289 2.55 -1.88 18.84
CA THR A 289 2.48 -3.34 18.76
C THR A 289 2.82 -3.98 20.11
N GLN A 290 2.12 -5.07 20.45
CA GLN A 290 2.43 -5.83 21.66
C GLN A 290 3.47 -6.91 21.39
N ASN A 291 4.49 -6.97 22.24
CA ASN A 291 5.51 -8.01 22.23
C ASN A 291 5.01 -9.27 22.97
N GLN A 292 5.70 -10.39 22.77
CA GLN A 292 5.35 -11.66 23.43
C GLN A 292 5.49 -11.61 24.95
N ASP A 293 6.35 -10.74 25.47
CA ASP A 293 6.57 -10.54 26.93
C ASP A 293 5.54 -9.60 27.60
N GLY A 294 4.55 -9.12 26.82
CA GLY A 294 3.52 -8.21 27.30
C GLY A 294 3.89 -6.72 27.24
N THR A 295 5.14 -6.37 26.95
CA THR A 295 5.55 -4.99 26.65
C THR A 295 5.12 -4.58 25.26
N TYR A 296 5.28 -3.31 24.93
CA TYR A 296 4.89 -2.76 23.61
C TYR A 296 6.10 -2.18 22.89
N SER A 297 6.02 -2.17 21.58
CA SER A 297 6.96 -1.52 20.68
C SER A 297 6.20 -0.63 19.70
N LEU A 298 6.94 0.07 18.84
CA LEU A 298 6.38 0.97 17.84
C LEU A 298 6.79 0.48 16.44
N ARG A 299 5.83 0.46 15.51
CA ARG A 299 6.12 0.15 14.10
C ARG A 299 6.48 1.44 13.35
N PHE A 300 7.62 1.43 12.66
CA PHE A 300 8.17 2.58 11.92
C PHE A 300 8.30 3.85 12.77
N PRO A 301 9.02 3.79 13.92
CA PRO A 301 9.18 4.95 14.77
C PRO A 301 10.07 6.01 14.12
N ARG A 302 9.66 7.28 14.24
CA ARG A 302 10.38 8.43 13.71
C ARG A 302 10.45 9.52 14.76
N PHE A 303 11.64 10.09 15.00
CA PHE A 303 11.81 11.25 15.86
C PHE A 303 11.14 12.48 15.22
N VAL A 304 10.38 13.24 16.01
CA VAL A 304 9.73 14.47 15.56
C VAL A 304 10.40 15.67 16.19
N ARG A 305 10.42 15.74 17.50
CA ARG A 305 10.99 16.86 18.27
C ARG A 305 11.22 16.49 19.73
N TRP A 306 11.89 17.36 20.44
CA TRP A 306 11.98 17.29 21.89
C TRP A 306 10.75 17.90 22.56
N ARG A 307 10.31 17.28 23.65
CA ARG A 307 9.20 17.75 24.47
C ARG A 307 9.76 18.38 25.74
N ASP A 308 10.16 19.65 25.63
CA ASP A 308 10.70 20.42 26.78
C ASP A 308 9.58 20.91 27.74
N ASP A 309 8.34 20.67 27.38
CA ASP A 309 7.12 21.00 28.11
C ASP A 309 6.60 19.83 28.97
N LYS A 310 7.30 18.69 28.95
CA LYS A 310 6.92 17.47 29.72
C LYS A 310 8.09 16.91 30.51
#